data_06e531460a932daceb14bec1301f4c85
#
_entry.id   06e531460a932daceb14bec1301f4c85
#
_cell.length_a   1.000
_cell.length_b   1.000
_cell.length_c   1.000
_cell.angle_alpha   90.00
_cell.angle_beta   90.00
_cell.angle_gamma   90.00
#
_symmetry.space_group_name_H-M   'P 1'
#
loop_
_entity.id
_entity.type
_entity.pdbx_description
1 polymer ?
#
loop_
_entity_poly.entity_id
_entity_poly.type
_entity_poly.pdbx_seq_one_letter_code
_entity_poly.pdbx_strand_id
1 'polypeptide(L)' 'MADVTTIPTIGPQLAQRLRYIGIERVEDLRGQDPEELYARDVLVHGGADRCCLYAYREAVYFAEAERPDPAKLKWWLWKD' A
#
# COMPACT_ATOMS: atom_id res chain seq x y z
N MET A 1 8.57 -1.40 -14.90
CA MET A 1 8.69 -1.52 -13.45
C MET A 1 8.41 -0.17 -12.83
N ALA A 2 7.30 -0.09 -12.12
CA ALA A 2 6.82 1.19 -11.61
C ALA A 2 7.11 1.30 -10.12
N ASP A 3 7.59 2.48 -9.71
CA ASP A 3 7.76 2.80 -8.30
C ASP A 3 6.39 2.84 -7.62
N VAL A 4 6.35 2.55 -6.31
CA VAL A 4 5.08 2.54 -5.57
C VAL A 4 4.39 3.90 -5.55
N THR A 5 5.12 4.99 -5.77
CA THR A 5 4.55 6.33 -5.84
C THR A 5 3.65 6.54 -7.06
N THR A 6 3.67 5.64 -8.05
CA THR A 6 2.74 5.70 -9.18
C THR A 6 1.32 5.32 -8.78
N ILE A 7 1.15 4.68 -7.63
CA ILE A 7 -0.17 4.35 -7.10
C ILE A 7 -0.81 5.64 -6.58
N PRO A 8 -2.04 5.99 -7.02
CA PRO A 8 -2.61 7.31 -6.77
C PRO A 8 -2.65 7.80 -5.33
N THR A 9 -2.81 6.92 -4.34
CA THR A 9 -2.89 7.34 -2.95
C THR A 9 -1.59 7.16 -2.17
N ILE A 10 -0.54 6.66 -2.83
CA ILE A 10 0.75 6.46 -2.18
C ILE A 10 1.62 7.69 -2.44
N GLY A 11 1.68 8.57 -1.44
CA GLY A 11 2.58 9.71 -1.47
C GLY A 11 3.98 9.35 -1.00
N PRO A 12 4.90 10.35 -0.94
CA PRO A 12 6.29 10.09 -0.54
C PRO A 12 6.44 9.47 0.83
N GLN A 13 5.59 9.83 1.79
CA GLN A 13 5.66 9.30 3.15
C GLN A 13 5.30 7.83 3.20
N LEU A 14 4.19 7.45 2.56
CA LEU A 14 3.78 6.04 2.51
C LEU A 14 4.76 5.21 1.70
N ALA A 15 5.30 5.76 0.62
CA ALA A 15 6.31 5.07 -0.17
C ALA A 15 7.55 4.77 0.67
N GLN A 16 7.98 5.72 1.50
CA GLN A 16 9.12 5.51 2.37
C GLN A 16 8.85 4.40 3.40
N ARG A 17 7.65 4.38 3.98
CA ARG A 17 7.26 3.32 4.91
C ARG A 17 7.30 1.95 4.25
N LEU A 18 6.78 1.86 3.03
CA LEU A 18 6.80 0.60 2.28
C LEU A 18 8.23 0.16 1.97
N ARG A 19 9.12 1.08 1.62
CA ARG A 19 10.52 0.74 1.36
C ARG A 19 11.20 0.15 2.59
N TYR A 20 10.88 0.64 3.77
CA TYR A 20 11.46 0.11 5.01
C TYR A 20 11.06 -1.34 5.26
N ILE A 21 9.94 -1.79 4.72
CA ILE A 21 9.48 -3.17 4.88
C ILE A 21 9.70 -4.01 3.61
N GLY A 22 10.53 -3.51 2.68
CA GLY A 22 10.97 -4.27 1.52
C GLY A 22 10.15 -4.07 0.26
N ILE A 23 9.23 -3.12 0.24
CA ILE A 23 8.38 -2.86 -0.93
C ILE A 23 8.87 -1.57 -1.61
N GLU A 24 9.42 -1.71 -2.80
CA GLU A 24 9.93 -0.57 -3.57
C GLU A 24 9.14 -0.30 -4.83
N ARG A 25 8.57 -1.34 -5.42
CA ARG A 25 7.88 -1.28 -6.72
C ARG A 25 6.49 -1.85 -6.60
N VAL A 26 5.63 -1.47 -7.55
CA VAL A 26 4.26 -1.97 -7.61
C VAL A 26 4.25 -3.50 -7.64
N GLU A 27 5.15 -4.11 -8.40
CA GLU A 27 5.22 -5.57 -8.51
C GLU A 27 5.47 -6.25 -7.17
N ASP A 28 6.18 -5.59 -6.26
CA ASP A 28 6.48 -6.15 -4.94
C ASP A 28 5.23 -6.30 -4.08
N LEU A 29 4.14 -5.61 -4.43
CA LEU A 29 2.87 -5.71 -3.71
C LEU A 29 2.03 -6.90 -4.16
N ARG A 30 2.33 -7.48 -5.31
CA ARG A 30 1.55 -8.63 -5.81
C ARG A 30 1.74 -9.82 -4.88
N GLY A 31 0.61 -10.42 -4.49
CA GLY A 31 0.64 -11.56 -3.58
C GLY A 31 0.84 -11.20 -2.12
N GLN A 32 0.96 -9.92 -1.77
CA GLN A 32 1.12 -9.50 -0.38
C GLN A 32 -0.23 -9.37 0.30
N ASP A 33 -0.25 -9.67 1.60
CA ASP A 33 -1.40 -9.45 2.46
C ASP A 33 -1.29 -8.04 3.06
N PRO A 34 -2.25 -7.14 2.82
CA PRO A 34 -2.19 -5.78 3.38
C PRO A 34 -2.13 -5.77 4.90
N GLU A 35 -2.79 -6.72 5.57
CA GLU A 35 -2.73 -6.83 7.03
C GLU A 35 -1.31 -7.14 7.51
N GLU A 36 -0.61 -8.00 6.80
CA GLU A 36 0.77 -8.34 7.11
C GLU A 36 1.70 -7.16 6.86
N LEU A 37 1.50 -6.43 5.76
CA LEU A 37 2.26 -5.22 5.48
C LEU A 37 2.09 -4.19 6.59
N TYR A 38 0.85 -4.02 7.05
CA TYR A 38 0.55 -3.11 8.14
C TYR A 38 1.24 -3.55 9.44
N ALA A 39 1.22 -4.85 9.74
CA ALA A 39 1.87 -5.38 10.93
C ALA A 39 3.39 -5.14 10.91
N ARG A 40 4.03 -5.32 9.76
CA ARG A 40 5.46 -5.03 9.60
C ARG A 40 5.75 -3.54 9.78
N ASP A 41 4.89 -2.69 9.22
CA ASP A 41 5.03 -1.24 9.36
C ASP A 41 4.96 -0.82 10.83
N VAL A 42 4.00 -1.37 11.58
CA VAL A 42 3.88 -1.12 13.02
C VAL A 42 5.15 -1.53 13.76
N LEU A 43 5.69 -2.70 13.43
CA LEU A 43 6.92 -3.20 14.09
C LEU A 43 8.11 -2.30 13.79
N VAL A 44 8.27 -1.85 12.56
CA VAL A 44 9.43 -1.06 12.15
C VAL A 44 9.35 0.36 12.68
N HIS A 45 8.16 0.97 12.66
CA HIS A 45 7.99 2.39 12.99
C HIS A 45 7.42 2.63 14.39
N GLY A 46 7.14 1.57 15.16
CA GLY A 46 6.60 1.70 16.51
C GLY A 46 5.12 2.07 16.55
N GLY A 47 4.44 2.03 15.43
CA GLY A 47 3.02 2.32 15.32
C GLY A 47 2.67 2.90 13.96
N ALA A 48 1.41 2.81 13.59
CA ALA A 48 0.91 3.38 12.34
C ALA A 48 -0.60 3.62 12.45
N ASP A 49 -1.08 4.67 11.80
CA ASP A 49 -2.53 4.92 11.72
C ASP A 49 -3.22 3.84 10.89
N ARG A 50 -4.48 3.54 11.24
CA ARG A 50 -5.27 2.58 10.46
C ARG A 50 -5.40 3.01 8.99
N CYS A 51 -5.32 4.29 8.68
CA CYS A 51 -5.36 4.75 7.29
C CYS A 51 -4.21 4.19 6.46
N CYS A 52 -3.07 3.86 7.07
CA CYS A 52 -1.99 3.17 6.38
C CYS A 52 -2.42 1.78 5.90
N LEU A 53 -3.16 1.05 6.75
CA LEU A 53 -3.73 -0.24 6.35
C LEU A 53 -4.67 -0.11 5.16
N TYR A 54 -5.53 0.90 5.20
CA TYR A 54 -6.49 1.12 4.12
C TYR A 54 -5.76 1.47 2.82
N ALA A 55 -4.72 2.30 2.91
CA ALA A 55 -3.89 2.62 1.76
C ALA A 55 -3.16 1.38 1.22
N TYR A 56 -2.71 0.49 2.10
CA TYR A 56 -2.06 -0.75 1.68
C TYR A 56 -3.05 -1.70 1.00
N ARG A 57 -4.28 -1.77 1.48
CA ARG A 57 -5.34 -2.54 0.81
C ARG A 57 -5.56 -2.04 -0.61
N GLU A 58 -5.66 -0.73 -0.78
CA GLU A 58 -5.83 -0.12 -2.09
C GLU A 58 -4.61 -0.35 -2.96
N ALA A 59 -3.40 -0.26 -2.40
CA ALA A 59 -2.17 -0.46 -3.13
C ALA A 59 -2.02 -1.89 -3.65
N VAL A 60 -2.36 -2.88 -2.82
CA VAL A 60 -2.33 -4.29 -3.26
C VAL A 60 -3.36 -4.52 -4.35
N TYR A 61 -4.56 -3.96 -4.21
CA TYR A 61 -5.57 -4.03 -5.25
C TYR A 61 -5.03 -3.46 -6.57
N PHE A 62 -4.42 -2.28 -6.52
CA PHE A 62 -3.84 -1.65 -7.72
C PHE A 62 -2.80 -2.56 -8.38
N ALA A 63 -1.94 -3.17 -7.57
CA ALA A 63 -0.86 -4.01 -8.06
C ALA A 63 -1.37 -5.31 -8.69
N GLU A 64 -2.45 -5.87 -8.15
CA GLU A 64 -2.99 -7.15 -8.60
C GLU A 64 -4.03 -7.03 -9.70
N ALA A 65 -4.69 -5.90 -9.81
CA ALA A 65 -5.72 -5.69 -10.83
C ALA A 65 -5.09 -5.45 -12.19
N GLU A 66 -5.55 -6.15 -13.20
CA GLU A 66 -5.09 -5.95 -14.57
C GLU A 66 -5.47 -4.56 -15.07
N ARG A 67 -6.69 -4.13 -14.73
CA ARG A 67 -7.18 -2.78 -15.05
C ARG A 67 -7.84 -2.19 -13.80
N PRO A 68 -7.05 -1.53 -12.94
CA PRO A 68 -7.61 -0.97 -11.71
C PRO A 68 -8.74 0.02 -12.01
N ASP A 69 -9.85 -0.13 -11.29
CA ASP A 69 -10.99 0.77 -11.39
C ASP A 69 -10.64 2.08 -10.70
N PRO A 70 -10.61 3.23 -11.42
CA PRO A 70 -10.30 4.51 -10.80
C PRO A 70 -11.21 4.87 -9.65
N ALA A 71 -12.46 4.40 -9.65
CA ALA A 71 -13.39 4.65 -8.55
C ALA A 71 -12.97 3.95 -7.26
N LYS A 72 -12.11 2.94 -7.34
CA LYS A 72 -11.62 2.19 -6.17
C LYS A 72 -10.24 2.65 -5.71
N LEU A 73 -9.64 3.64 -6.37
CA LEU A 73 -8.30 4.12 -6.03
C LEU A 73 -8.34 5.27 -5.04
N LYS A 74 -9.14 5.11 -4.00
CA LYS A 74 -9.26 6.07 -2.89
C LYS A 74 -9.16 5.27 -1.60
N TRP A 75 -8.18 5.60 -0.78
CA TRP A 75 -7.85 4.80 0.40
C TRP A 75 -9.03 4.63 1.37
N TRP A 76 -9.88 5.65 1.48
CA TRP A 76 -10.99 5.61 2.44
C TRP A 76 -12.11 4.66 2.04
N LEU A 77 -12.10 4.18 0.81
CA LEU A 77 -13.05 3.15 0.37
C LEU A 77 -12.69 1.77 0.90
N TRP A 78 -11.49 1.61 1.44
CA TRP A 78 -10.97 0.35 1.94
C TRP A 78 -11.00 0.25 3.46
N LYS A 79 -11.71 1.16 4.11
CA LYS A 79 -11.93 1.12 5.56
C LYS A 79 -12.67 -0.14 5.98
N ASP A 80 -12.43 -0.54 7.21
CA ASP A 80 -13.18 -1.64 7.84
C ASP A 80 -14.68 -1.38 7.87
#